data_84aa7db0ac70d6428c4e0ab94fe53ec0
#
_entry.id   84aa7db0ac70d6428c4e0ab94fe53ec0
#
_cell.length_a   1.000
_cell.length_b   1.000
_cell.length_c   1.000
_cell.angle_alpha   90.00
_cell.angle_beta   90.00
_cell.angle_gamma   90.00
#
_symmetry.space_group_name_H-M   'P 1'
#
loop_
_entity.id
_entity.type
_entity.pdbx_description
1 polymer ?
#
loop_
_entity_poly.entity_id
_entity_poly.type
_entity_poly.pdbx_seq_one_letter_code
_entity_poly.pdbx_strand_id
1 'polypeptide(L)'
;MKKKKQKYNYSAFLFIAPMLIGIAIFYLYAFFQNIWLSFNEVGTFGMSTFVGLGNYRALAEDEIFWRSLQNTAFYAFLGVPIIVVLSIGLAWMLNQKIPAQGFFRTAIFIPAITLPAAIGLLWRWLFNSSYGLINHILAWFGVPPIFWLSDTNVVRWTILIVLIWASLSYMVIILLSGLQRIPGVYYDAAQVDGANTRQIFFRITLPLLTPTIFFVSVITMIGTFQIFDLIFLMIRADTVGYQFANSLVTYFYEQAFSLGLRGYGAAISVVSLILIFAITAVQFRVQKRWVNYD
;
A
#
# COMPACT_ATOMS: atom_id res chain seq x y z
N MET A 1 -29.80 3.87 45.68
CA MET A 1 -29.41 4.68 44.52
C MET A 1 -30.15 4.17 43.29
N LYS A 2 -31.14 4.91 42.76
CA LYS A 2 -31.87 4.56 41.54
C LYS A 2 -30.97 4.81 40.35
N LYS A 3 -30.59 3.77 39.56
CA LYS A 3 -29.91 3.91 38.28
C LYS A 3 -30.81 4.75 37.34
N LYS A 4 -30.43 5.98 37.02
CA LYS A 4 -31.05 6.78 35.95
C LYS A 4 -30.94 5.98 34.65
N LYS A 5 -32.08 5.52 34.11
CA LYS A 5 -32.15 5.00 32.73
C LYS A 5 -31.65 6.10 31.78
N GLN A 6 -30.50 5.87 31.17
CA GLN A 6 -30.01 6.73 30.09
C GLN A 6 -31.06 6.76 28.97
N LYS A 7 -31.73 7.89 28.80
CA LYS A 7 -32.60 8.12 27.64
C LYS A 7 -31.72 8.11 26.40
N TYR A 8 -31.85 7.09 25.58
CA TYR A 8 -31.19 7.06 24.29
C TYR A 8 -31.64 8.29 23.49
N ASN A 9 -30.66 9.08 23.08
CA ASN A 9 -30.91 10.34 22.37
C ASN A 9 -31.10 10.00 20.88
N TYR A 10 -32.34 9.69 20.47
CA TYR A 10 -32.69 9.35 19.09
C TYR A 10 -32.27 10.44 18.08
N SER A 11 -32.17 11.69 18.54
CA SER A 11 -31.68 12.80 17.72
C SER A 11 -30.25 12.56 17.22
N ALA A 12 -29.38 11.94 18.02
CA ALA A 12 -28.02 11.61 17.60
C ALA A 12 -28.00 10.63 16.41
N PHE A 13 -28.90 9.63 16.42
CA PHE A 13 -29.01 8.69 15.32
C PHE A 13 -29.53 9.36 14.04
N LEU A 14 -30.42 10.34 14.15
CA LEU A 14 -30.93 11.09 13.01
C LEU A 14 -29.81 11.90 12.32
N PHE A 15 -28.88 12.50 13.08
CA PHE A 15 -27.76 13.24 12.53
C PHE A 15 -26.74 12.36 11.80
N ILE A 16 -26.51 11.13 12.26
CA ILE A 16 -25.55 10.21 11.62
C ILE A 16 -26.21 9.31 10.56
N ALA A 17 -27.57 9.28 10.49
CA ALA A 17 -28.32 8.42 9.59
C ALA A 17 -27.94 8.60 8.11
N PRO A 18 -27.78 9.82 7.54
CA PRO A 18 -27.39 9.98 6.14
C PRO A 18 -26.05 9.32 5.82
N MET A 19 -25.06 9.45 6.72
CA MET A 19 -23.76 8.80 6.58
C MET A 19 -23.89 7.27 6.66
N LEU A 20 -24.63 6.75 7.65
CA LEU A 20 -24.84 5.31 7.81
C LEU A 20 -25.58 4.69 6.62
N ILE A 21 -26.60 5.38 6.07
CA ILE A 21 -27.29 4.93 4.88
C ILE A 21 -26.33 4.89 3.68
N GLY A 22 -25.50 5.92 3.50
CA GLY A 22 -24.47 5.93 2.47
C GLY A 22 -23.50 4.75 2.60
N ILE A 23 -23.00 4.49 3.79
CA ILE A 23 -22.13 3.33 4.07
C ILE A 23 -22.87 2.02 3.78
N ALA A 24 -24.13 1.89 4.22
CA ALA A 24 -24.91 0.67 4.02
C ALA A 24 -25.12 0.37 2.52
N ILE A 25 -25.44 1.38 1.71
CA ILE A 25 -25.72 1.20 0.27
C ILE A 25 -24.43 1.04 -0.53
N PHE A 26 -23.46 1.93 -0.37
CA PHE A 26 -22.28 1.98 -1.26
C PHE A 26 -21.15 1.05 -0.82
N TYR A 27 -21.09 0.66 0.45
CA TYR A 27 -20.04 -0.23 0.95
C TYR A 27 -20.57 -1.61 1.35
N LEU A 28 -21.54 -1.68 2.27
CA LEU A 28 -21.99 -2.99 2.77
C LEU A 28 -22.75 -3.78 1.70
N TYR A 29 -23.70 -3.15 1.02
CA TYR A 29 -24.43 -3.83 -0.05
C TYR A 29 -23.47 -4.27 -1.18
N ALA A 30 -22.60 -3.38 -1.67
CA ALA A 30 -21.64 -3.71 -2.70
C ALA A 30 -20.67 -4.82 -2.28
N PHE A 31 -20.23 -4.84 -1.01
CA PHE A 31 -19.40 -5.88 -0.44
C PHE A 31 -20.09 -7.26 -0.48
N PHE A 32 -21.30 -7.35 0.02
CA PHE A 32 -22.05 -8.62 -0.01
C PHE A 32 -22.42 -9.03 -1.43
N GLN A 33 -22.76 -8.09 -2.29
CA GLN A 33 -23.01 -8.34 -3.70
C GLN A 33 -21.78 -8.89 -4.41
N ASN A 34 -20.58 -8.37 -4.12
CA ASN A 34 -19.34 -8.88 -4.69
C ASN A 34 -19.04 -10.32 -4.22
N ILE A 35 -19.29 -10.64 -2.94
CA ILE A 35 -19.19 -12.02 -2.43
C ILE A 35 -20.18 -12.91 -3.15
N TRP A 36 -21.43 -12.47 -3.34
CA TRP A 36 -22.44 -13.24 -4.08
C TRP A 36 -22.04 -13.47 -5.54
N LEU A 37 -21.55 -12.44 -6.22
CA LEU A 37 -21.07 -12.54 -7.60
C LEU A 37 -19.93 -13.54 -7.76
N SER A 38 -19.07 -13.71 -6.76
CA SER A 38 -17.95 -14.65 -6.82
C SER A 38 -18.39 -16.12 -6.97
N PHE A 39 -19.63 -16.44 -6.60
CA PHE A 39 -20.24 -17.78 -6.78
C PHE A 39 -21.07 -17.91 -8.06
N ASN A 40 -21.11 -16.86 -8.87
CA ASN A 40 -21.89 -16.83 -10.09
C ASN A 40 -20.99 -16.59 -11.30
N GLU A 41 -21.36 -17.15 -12.43
CA GLU A 41 -20.85 -16.77 -13.73
C GLU A 41 -21.78 -15.70 -14.30
N VAL A 42 -21.23 -14.55 -14.67
CA VAL A 42 -22.00 -13.43 -15.22
C VAL A 42 -21.67 -13.31 -16.70
N GLY A 43 -22.61 -13.69 -17.54
CA GLY A 43 -22.48 -13.60 -18.98
C GLY A 43 -22.54 -12.16 -19.48
N THR A 44 -22.15 -11.95 -20.75
CA THR A 44 -22.03 -10.65 -21.42
C THR A 44 -23.33 -9.81 -21.40
N PHE A 45 -24.48 -10.45 -21.32
CA PHE A 45 -25.81 -9.79 -21.27
C PHE A 45 -26.37 -9.64 -19.84
N GLY A 46 -25.53 -9.82 -18.82
CA GLY A 46 -25.94 -9.64 -17.43
C GLY A 46 -26.72 -10.83 -16.82
N MET A 47 -26.93 -11.90 -17.58
CA MET A 47 -27.50 -13.13 -17.03
C MET A 47 -26.46 -13.77 -16.09
N SER A 48 -26.86 -14.04 -14.85
CA SER A 48 -26.00 -14.70 -13.88
C SER A 48 -26.49 -16.13 -13.64
N THR A 49 -25.58 -17.07 -13.76
CA THR A 49 -25.81 -18.49 -13.42
C THR A 49 -25.00 -18.86 -12.20
N PHE A 50 -25.62 -19.52 -11.24
CA PHE A 50 -24.93 -19.97 -10.03
C PHE A 50 -24.02 -21.15 -10.36
N VAL A 51 -22.69 -20.97 -10.17
CA VAL A 51 -21.67 -21.97 -10.45
C VAL A 51 -20.99 -22.51 -9.19
N GLY A 52 -21.46 -22.06 -8.01
CA GLY A 52 -20.88 -22.46 -6.73
C GLY A 52 -19.39 -22.08 -6.65
N LEU A 53 -18.52 -23.07 -6.43
CA LEU A 53 -17.06 -22.85 -6.35
C LEU A 53 -16.36 -22.93 -7.71
N GLY A 54 -17.07 -22.88 -8.83
CA GLY A 54 -16.49 -22.97 -10.19
C GLY A 54 -15.41 -21.93 -10.45
N ASN A 55 -15.69 -20.64 -10.13
CA ASN A 55 -14.72 -19.55 -10.28
C ASN A 55 -13.45 -19.78 -9.43
N TYR A 56 -13.59 -20.30 -8.23
CA TYR A 56 -12.45 -20.58 -7.34
C TYR A 56 -11.59 -21.77 -7.81
N ARG A 57 -12.21 -22.77 -8.46
CA ARG A 57 -11.47 -23.87 -9.07
C ARG A 57 -10.69 -23.39 -10.28
N ALA A 58 -11.34 -22.62 -11.16
CA ALA A 58 -10.67 -22.01 -12.29
C ALA A 58 -9.50 -21.11 -11.82
N LEU A 59 -9.69 -20.34 -10.74
CA LEU A 59 -8.65 -19.51 -10.16
C LEU A 59 -7.45 -20.32 -9.64
N ALA A 60 -7.69 -21.47 -9.03
CA ALA A 60 -6.64 -22.35 -8.53
C ALA A 60 -5.76 -22.95 -9.64
N GLU A 61 -6.30 -23.11 -10.84
CA GLU A 61 -5.63 -23.62 -12.03
C GLU A 61 -5.01 -22.53 -12.91
N ASP A 62 -5.28 -21.26 -12.61
CA ASP A 62 -4.87 -20.10 -13.40
C ASP A 62 -3.42 -19.66 -13.10
N GLU A 63 -2.52 -19.90 -14.03
CA GLU A 63 -1.11 -19.51 -13.92
C GLU A 63 -0.92 -17.98 -13.80
N ILE A 64 -1.78 -17.17 -14.46
CA ILE A 64 -1.69 -15.71 -14.42
C ILE A 64 -2.07 -15.20 -13.03
N PHE A 65 -3.08 -15.80 -12.41
CA PHE A 65 -3.45 -15.49 -11.03
C PHE A 65 -2.28 -15.76 -10.07
N TRP A 66 -1.66 -16.92 -10.15
CA TRP A 66 -0.53 -17.28 -9.29
C TRP A 66 0.67 -16.37 -9.50
N ARG A 67 0.94 -15.97 -10.73
CA ARG A 67 1.98 -14.99 -11.05
C ARG A 67 1.67 -13.62 -10.47
N SER A 68 0.44 -13.15 -10.59
CA SER A 68 -0.03 -11.89 -10.02
C SER A 68 0.06 -11.89 -8.49
N LEU A 69 -0.26 -13.02 -7.86
CA LEU A 69 -0.10 -13.23 -6.43
C LEU A 69 1.38 -13.17 -6.01
N GLN A 70 2.26 -13.84 -6.76
CA GLN A 70 3.72 -13.80 -6.49
C GLN A 70 4.28 -12.39 -6.64
N ASN A 71 3.86 -11.63 -7.66
CA ASN A 71 4.28 -10.25 -7.83
C ASN A 71 3.77 -9.37 -6.69
N THR A 72 2.51 -9.52 -6.29
CA THR A 72 1.93 -8.78 -5.15
C THR A 72 2.67 -9.10 -3.87
N ALA A 73 2.96 -10.39 -3.63
CA ALA A 73 3.76 -10.82 -2.49
C ALA A 73 5.19 -10.26 -2.53
N PHE A 74 5.83 -10.23 -3.70
CA PHE A 74 7.15 -9.61 -3.88
C PHE A 74 7.13 -8.13 -3.51
N TYR A 75 6.16 -7.35 -4.01
CA TYR A 75 6.02 -5.94 -3.67
C TYR A 75 5.77 -5.74 -2.17
N ALA A 76 4.94 -6.58 -1.56
CA ALA A 76 4.57 -6.47 -0.16
C ALA A 76 5.73 -6.88 0.77
N PHE A 77 6.26 -8.07 0.62
CA PHE A 77 7.24 -8.60 1.56
C PHE A 77 8.66 -8.02 1.39
N LEU A 78 8.99 -7.52 0.21
CA LEU A 78 10.25 -6.81 0.00
C LEU A 78 10.07 -5.29 0.13
N GLY A 79 9.02 -4.71 -0.46
CA GLY A 79 8.79 -3.28 -0.47
C GLY A 79 8.47 -2.71 0.90
N VAL A 80 7.55 -3.34 1.66
CA VAL A 80 7.11 -2.80 2.95
C VAL A 80 8.25 -2.65 3.96
N PRO A 81 9.13 -3.66 4.19
CA PRO A 81 10.28 -3.47 5.09
C PRO A 81 11.20 -2.34 4.65
N ILE A 82 11.48 -2.23 3.34
CA ILE A 82 12.33 -1.17 2.80
C ILE A 82 11.67 0.20 3.01
N ILE A 83 10.39 0.35 2.70
CA ILE A 83 9.64 1.60 2.90
C ILE A 83 9.67 2.00 4.37
N VAL A 84 9.39 1.07 5.29
CA VAL A 84 9.35 1.35 6.73
C VAL A 84 10.72 1.80 7.23
N VAL A 85 11.79 1.05 6.91
CA VAL A 85 13.15 1.37 7.34
C VAL A 85 13.60 2.74 6.80
N LEU A 86 13.42 2.98 5.51
CA LEU A 86 13.79 4.26 4.89
C LEU A 86 12.97 5.42 5.47
N SER A 87 11.66 5.21 5.71
CA SER A 87 10.80 6.24 6.29
C SER A 87 11.19 6.58 7.73
N ILE A 88 11.61 5.60 8.56
CA ILE A 88 12.13 5.84 9.90
C ILE A 88 13.39 6.72 9.83
N GLY A 89 14.34 6.34 8.95
CA GLY A 89 15.58 7.09 8.77
C GLY A 89 15.33 8.53 8.32
N LEU A 90 14.49 8.71 7.29
CA LEU A 90 14.12 10.05 6.78
C LEU A 90 13.36 10.88 7.82
N ALA A 91 12.39 10.30 8.51
CA ALA A 91 11.65 11.00 9.57
C ALA A 91 12.57 11.43 10.70
N TRP A 92 13.50 10.54 11.13
CA TRP A 92 14.49 10.88 12.16
C TRP A 92 15.42 11.99 11.71
N MET A 93 15.94 11.97 10.47
CA MET A 93 16.74 13.05 9.91
C MET A 93 15.98 14.38 9.88
N LEU A 94 14.72 14.38 9.41
CA LEU A 94 13.86 15.56 9.34
C LEU A 94 13.43 16.07 10.71
N ASN A 95 13.52 15.27 11.76
CA ASN A 95 13.25 15.69 13.13
C ASN A 95 14.43 16.42 13.77
N GLN A 96 15.63 16.33 13.20
CA GLN A 96 16.83 17.04 13.66
C GLN A 96 16.82 18.49 13.16
N LYS A 97 17.55 19.36 13.87
CA LYS A 97 17.80 20.75 13.41
C LYS A 97 18.89 20.73 12.32
N ILE A 98 18.49 20.45 11.08
CA ILE A 98 19.40 20.44 9.93
C ILE A 98 19.28 21.72 9.11
N PRO A 99 20.37 22.21 8.48
CA PRO A 99 20.29 23.33 7.54
C PRO A 99 19.37 22.97 6.37
N ALA A 100 18.61 23.96 5.86
CA ALA A 100 17.65 23.79 4.77
C ALA A 100 16.56 22.74 5.02
N GLN A 101 16.17 22.47 6.27
CA GLN A 101 15.14 21.50 6.66
C GLN A 101 13.82 21.68 5.86
N GLY A 102 13.41 22.93 5.60
CA GLY A 102 12.22 23.23 4.82
C GLY A 102 12.31 22.68 3.39
N PHE A 103 13.45 22.84 2.73
CA PHE A 103 13.68 22.30 1.40
C PHE A 103 13.58 20.76 1.37
N PHE A 104 14.23 20.06 2.30
CA PHE A 104 14.16 18.60 2.38
C PHE A 104 12.74 18.10 2.67
N ARG A 105 12.01 18.77 3.57
CA ARG A 105 10.59 18.47 3.82
C ARG A 105 9.76 18.62 2.56
N THR A 106 9.90 19.73 1.83
CA THR A 106 9.18 19.95 0.58
C THR A 106 9.52 18.86 -0.44
N ALA A 107 10.79 18.57 -0.67
CA ALA A 107 11.23 17.56 -1.62
C ALA A 107 10.68 16.16 -1.33
N ILE A 108 10.67 15.75 -0.06
CA ILE A 108 10.15 14.46 0.37
C ILE A 108 8.62 14.41 0.27
N PHE A 109 7.92 15.53 0.47
CA PHE A 109 6.45 15.56 0.51
C PHE A 109 5.80 15.77 -0.87
N ILE A 110 6.56 16.15 -1.91
CA ILE A 110 6.05 16.32 -3.28
C ILE A 110 5.23 15.11 -3.76
N PRO A 111 5.68 13.84 -3.61
CA PRO A 111 4.86 12.71 -4.07
C PRO A 111 3.50 12.61 -3.37
N ALA A 112 3.39 13.00 -2.10
CA ALA A 112 2.13 12.92 -1.35
C ALA A 112 1.04 13.90 -1.86
N ILE A 113 1.43 15.00 -2.47
CA ILE A 113 0.50 16.00 -3.01
C ILE A 113 0.28 15.85 -4.51
N THR A 114 1.04 14.95 -5.16
CA THR A 114 0.95 14.69 -6.60
C THR A 114 -0.11 13.63 -6.87
N LEU A 115 -0.94 13.83 -7.89
CA LEU A 115 -1.93 12.84 -8.31
C LEU A 115 -1.22 11.52 -8.67
N PRO A 116 -1.70 10.35 -8.21
CA PRO A 116 -1.11 9.04 -8.55
C PRO A 116 -0.96 8.83 -10.06
N ALA A 117 -1.94 9.30 -10.84
CA ALA A 117 -1.89 9.24 -12.30
C ALA A 117 -0.71 10.01 -12.90
N ALA A 118 -0.42 11.21 -12.37
CA ALA A 118 0.72 12.01 -12.82
C ALA A 118 2.05 11.32 -12.47
N ILE A 119 2.13 10.69 -11.29
CA ILE A 119 3.30 9.88 -10.88
C ILE A 119 3.53 8.75 -11.88
N GLY A 120 2.50 7.94 -12.16
CA GLY A 120 2.62 6.82 -13.10
C GLY A 120 3.08 7.24 -14.49
N LEU A 121 2.50 8.31 -15.05
CA LEU A 121 2.85 8.83 -16.36
C LEU A 121 4.28 9.43 -16.40
N LEU A 122 4.67 10.16 -15.34
CA LEU A 122 6.01 10.71 -15.21
C LEU A 122 7.07 9.61 -15.20
N TRP A 123 6.88 8.59 -14.35
CA TRP A 123 7.82 7.49 -14.27
C TRP A 123 7.85 6.62 -15.53
N ARG A 124 6.70 6.43 -16.19
CA ARG A 124 6.65 5.80 -17.52
C ARG A 124 7.50 6.54 -18.55
N TRP A 125 7.48 7.88 -18.54
CA TRP A 125 8.34 8.70 -19.40
C TRP A 125 9.81 8.57 -19.00
N LEU A 126 10.15 8.65 -17.72
CA LEU A 126 11.52 8.53 -17.22
C LEU A 126 12.16 7.18 -17.54
N PHE A 127 11.39 6.09 -17.45
CA PHE A 127 11.82 4.72 -17.75
C PHE A 127 11.62 4.30 -19.21
N ASN A 128 11.28 5.22 -20.11
CA ASN A 128 11.16 4.87 -21.51
C ASN A 128 12.51 4.41 -22.08
N SER A 129 12.51 3.26 -22.79
CA SER A 129 13.75 2.65 -23.28
C SER A 129 14.44 3.48 -24.37
N SER A 130 13.68 4.24 -25.19
CA SER A 130 14.20 4.95 -26.37
C SER A 130 14.58 6.41 -26.06
N TYR A 131 13.77 7.11 -25.26
CA TYR A 131 13.95 8.56 -25.00
C TYR A 131 13.88 8.92 -23.50
N GLY A 132 13.83 7.92 -22.61
CA GLY A 132 13.74 8.16 -21.18
C GLY A 132 15.02 8.72 -20.58
N LEU A 133 14.85 9.68 -19.66
CA LEU A 133 15.97 10.39 -19.03
C LEU A 133 16.93 9.43 -18.31
N ILE A 134 16.41 8.35 -17.70
CA ILE A 134 17.24 7.41 -16.94
C ILE A 134 18.23 6.70 -17.88
N ASN A 135 17.78 6.18 -19.02
CA ASN A 135 18.68 5.57 -19.99
C ASN A 135 19.66 6.58 -20.58
N HIS A 136 19.23 7.83 -20.77
CA HIS A 136 20.12 8.88 -21.25
C HIS A 136 21.27 9.17 -20.26
N ILE A 137 20.97 9.23 -18.96
CA ILE A 137 22.01 9.39 -17.93
C ILE A 137 22.90 8.16 -17.86
N LEU A 138 22.36 6.94 -17.92
CA LEU A 138 23.14 5.71 -17.90
C LEU A 138 24.08 5.56 -19.09
N ALA A 139 23.69 6.09 -20.25
CA ALA A 139 24.54 6.12 -21.46
C ALA A 139 25.83 6.93 -21.25
N TRP A 140 25.84 7.98 -20.38
CA TRP A 140 27.05 8.71 -20.02
C TRP A 140 28.09 7.84 -19.30
N PHE A 141 27.62 6.77 -18.64
CA PHE A 141 28.48 5.78 -17.96
C PHE A 141 28.75 4.55 -18.84
N GLY A 142 28.37 4.57 -20.12
CA GLY A 142 28.60 3.46 -21.06
C GLY A 142 27.63 2.27 -20.86
N VAL A 143 26.56 2.44 -20.08
CA VAL A 143 25.56 1.37 -19.86
C VAL A 143 24.62 1.32 -21.07
N PRO A 144 24.41 0.14 -21.69
CA PRO A 144 23.46 -0.01 -22.79
C PRO A 144 22.03 0.27 -22.33
N PRO A 145 21.12 0.66 -23.27
CA PRO A 145 19.73 0.95 -22.94
C PRO A 145 19.05 -0.24 -22.25
N ILE A 146 18.43 -0.01 -21.11
CA ILE A 146 17.67 -1.00 -20.35
C ILE A 146 16.20 -0.86 -20.72
N PHE A 147 15.54 -2.01 -20.94
CA PHE A 147 14.10 -2.08 -21.24
C PHE A 147 13.28 -2.19 -19.97
N TRP A 148 13.29 -1.12 -19.14
CA TRP A 148 12.74 -1.05 -17.79
C TRP A 148 11.32 -1.57 -17.62
N LEU A 149 10.45 -1.32 -18.62
CA LEU A 149 9.02 -1.62 -18.55
C LEU A 149 8.60 -2.83 -19.39
N SER A 150 9.52 -3.44 -20.14
CA SER A 150 9.22 -4.59 -21.02
C SER A 150 10.12 -5.81 -20.77
N ASP A 151 11.29 -5.64 -20.14
CA ASP A 151 12.13 -6.77 -19.76
C ASP A 151 11.52 -7.50 -18.54
N THR A 152 11.33 -8.80 -18.67
CA THR A 152 10.70 -9.66 -17.68
C THR A 152 11.45 -9.75 -16.35
N ASN A 153 12.77 -9.57 -16.38
CA ASN A 153 13.63 -9.63 -15.19
C ASN A 153 13.72 -8.29 -14.45
N VAL A 154 13.52 -7.18 -15.17
CA VAL A 154 13.74 -5.82 -14.65
C VAL A 154 12.44 -5.17 -14.21
N VAL A 155 11.34 -5.44 -14.90
CA VAL A 155 10.08 -4.71 -14.75
C VAL A 155 9.55 -4.70 -13.30
N ARG A 156 9.64 -5.81 -12.58
CA ARG A 156 9.20 -5.89 -11.16
C ARG A 156 10.01 -4.97 -10.25
N TRP A 157 11.32 -4.89 -10.47
CA TRP A 157 12.20 -4.01 -9.73
C TRP A 157 11.91 -2.54 -10.03
N THR A 158 11.63 -2.23 -11.30
CA THR A 158 11.23 -0.88 -11.72
C THR A 158 9.96 -0.41 -10.98
N ILE A 159 8.91 -1.25 -10.95
CA ILE A 159 7.70 -0.94 -10.18
C ILE A 159 8.00 -0.82 -8.69
N LEU A 160 8.81 -1.71 -8.12
CA LEU A 160 9.20 -1.66 -6.70
C LEU A 160 9.90 -0.34 -6.34
N ILE A 161 10.83 0.13 -7.17
CA ILE A 161 11.53 1.40 -6.94
C ILE A 161 10.54 2.58 -6.88
N VAL A 162 9.62 2.64 -7.83
CA VAL A 162 8.61 3.71 -7.87
C VAL A 162 7.64 3.61 -6.69
N LEU A 163 7.21 2.39 -6.35
CA LEU A 163 6.36 2.13 -5.20
C LEU A 163 7.00 2.63 -3.89
N ILE A 164 8.29 2.29 -3.68
CA ILE A 164 9.05 2.74 -2.50
C ILE A 164 9.07 4.27 -2.48
N TRP A 165 9.50 4.91 -3.57
CA TRP A 165 9.62 6.36 -3.65
C TRP A 165 8.28 7.07 -3.41
N ALA A 166 7.20 6.61 -4.02
CA ALA A 166 5.88 7.22 -3.86
C ALA A 166 5.32 7.05 -2.44
N SER A 167 5.58 5.89 -1.80
CA SER A 167 5.07 5.59 -0.46
C SER A 167 5.81 6.33 0.65
N LEU A 168 7.10 6.65 0.46
CA LEU A 168 7.93 7.29 1.49
C LEU A 168 7.31 8.58 2.03
N SER A 169 6.70 9.40 1.18
CA SER A 169 6.14 10.70 1.55
C SER A 169 5.13 10.60 2.69
N TYR A 170 4.12 9.75 2.55
CA TYR A 170 3.08 9.56 3.55
C TYR A 170 3.62 8.92 4.82
N MET A 171 4.49 7.92 4.69
CA MET A 171 5.02 7.18 5.83
C MET A 171 5.95 8.05 6.67
N VAL A 172 6.76 8.91 6.03
CA VAL A 172 7.61 9.89 6.70
C VAL A 172 6.79 10.91 7.50
N ILE A 173 5.67 11.41 6.96
CA ILE A 173 4.79 12.35 7.67
C ILE A 173 4.24 11.72 8.95
N ILE A 174 3.76 10.48 8.87
CA ILE A 174 3.17 9.75 10.02
C ILE A 174 4.25 9.51 11.08
N LEU A 175 5.42 9.02 10.66
CA LEU A 175 6.53 8.75 11.58
C LEU A 175 7.10 10.02 12.21
N LEU A 176 7.20 11.11 11.46
CA LEU A 176 7.62 12.41 11.98
C LEU A 176 6.64 12.91 13.05
N SER A 177 5.34 12.76 12.83
CA SER A 177 4.33 13.08 13.85
C SER A 177 4.45 12.20 15.09
N GLY A 178 4.80 10.92 14.93
CA GLY A 178 5.09 10.02 16.05
C GLY A 178 6.33 10.44 16.84
N LEU A 179 7.41 10.81 16.13
CA LEU A 179 8.65 11.29 16.77
C LEU A 179 8.41 12.56 17.60
N GLN A 180 7.57 13.49 17.11
CA GLN A 180 7.26 14.75 17.79
C GLN A 180 6.40 14.56 19.05
N ARG A 181 5.77 13.40 19.23
CA ARG A 181 5.01 13.08 20.45
C ARG A 181 5.86 12.55 21.59
N ILE A 182 7.10 12.12 21.32
CA ILE A 182 8.00 11.61 22.36
C ILE A 182 8.39 12.79 23.27
N PRO A 183 8.11 12.73 24.60
CA PRO A 183 8.43 13.80 25.50
C PRO A 183 9.93 14.09 25.57
N GLY A 184 10.30 15.38 25.52
CA GLY A 184 11.71 15.81 25.55
C GLY A 184 12.49 15.36 26.79
N VAL A 185 11.79 15.16 27.91
CA VAL A 185 12.40 14.72 29.19
C VAL A 185 13.21 13.42 29.05
N TYR A 186 12.81 12.50 28.16
CA TYR A 186 13.60 11.29 27.93
C TYR A 186 14.93 11.57 27.25
N TYR A 187 14.96 12.55 26.37
CA TYR A 187 16.20 12.97 25.69
C TYR A 187 17.12 13.75 26.62
N ASP A 188 16.56 14.63 27.46
CA ASP A 188 17.31 15.42 28.44
C ASP A 188 17.95 14.50 29.48
N ALA A 189 17.21 13.53 30.03
CA ALA A 189 17.73 12.55 30.98
C ALA A 189 18.88 11.72 30.37
N ALA A 190 18.70 11.25 29.13
CA ALA A 190 19.73 10.46 28.45
C ALA A 190 21.00 11.27 28.18
N GLN A 191 20.89 12.59 27.92
CA GLN A 191 22.06 13.45 27.75
C GLN A 191 22.81 13.65 29.08
N VAL A 192 22.10 13.79 30.19
CA VAL A 192 22.72 13.86 31.53
C VAL A 192 23.46 12.58 31.86
N ASP A 193 22.92 11.41 31.45
CA ASP A 193 23.55 10.10 31.59
C ASP A 193 24.72 9.86 30.61
N GLY A 194 25.05 10.85 29.76
CA GLY A 194 26.13 10.74 28.79
C GLY A 194 25.87 9.86 27.57
N ALA A 195 24.59 9.58 27.26
CA ALA A 195 24.25 8.78 26.10
C ALA A 195 24.55 9.51 24.78
N ASN A 196 25.19 8.81 23.85
CA ASN A 196 25.44 9.33 22.50
C ASN A 196 24.19 9.23 21.62
N THR A 197 24.17 9.95 20.50
CA THR A 197 23.03 10.01 19.56
C THR A 197 22.55 8.64 19.09
N ARG A 198 23.48 7.69 18.85
CA ARG A 198 23.13 6.33 18.44
C ARG A 198 22.44 5.56 19.56
N GLN A 199 22.91 5.71 20.80
CA GLN A 199 22.27 5.10 21.98
C GLN A 199 20.88 5.66 22.20
N ILE A 200 20.69 6.97 22.10
CA ILE A 200 19.40 7.64 22.18
C ILE A 200 18.46 7.11 21.10
N PHE A 201 18.92 7.01 19.86
CA PHE A 201 18.08 6.50 18.78
C PHE A 201 17.60 5.06 19.02
N PHE A 202 18.51 4.13 19.29
CA PHE A 202 18.17 2.71 19.39
C PHE A 202 17.53 2.31 20.73
N ARG A 203 17.83 3.01 21.83
CA ARG A 203 17.35 2.64 23.18
C ARG A 203 16.15 3.46 23.65
N ILE A 204 15.92 4.63 23.07
CA ILE A 204 14.82 5.53 23.47
C ILE A 204 13.88 5.78 22.31
N THR A 205 14.37 6.40 21.23
CA THR A 205 13.53 6.84 20.11
C THR A 205 12.83 5.67 19.43
N LEU A 206 13.58 4.66 19.01
CA LEU A 206 13.04 3.54 18.26
C LEU A 206 12.03 2.70 19.07
N PRO A 207 12.29 2.34 20.36
CA PRO A 207 11.32 1.65 21.18
C PRO A 207 10.03 2.45 21.42
N LEU A 208 10.12 3.75 21.71
CA LEU A 208 8.94 4.61 21.92
C LEU A 208 8.18 4.90 20.63
N LEU A 209 8.82 4.75 19.47
CA LEU A 209 8.19 4.91 18.16
C LEU A 209 7.48 3.63 17.67
N THR A 210 7.66 2.49 18.34
CA THR A 210 7.14 1.18 17.86
C THR A 210 5.63 1.17 17.59
N PRO A 211 4.73 1.85 18.34
CA PRO A 211 3.32 1.91 17.98
C PRO A 211 3.07 2.58 16.63
N THR A 212 3.81 3.66 16.34
CA THR A 212 3.70 4.35 15.05
C THR A 212 4.31 3.52 13.92
N ILE A 213 5.43 2.84 14.17
CA ILE A 213 6.05 1.92 13.20
C ILE A 213 5.09 0.79 12.86
N PHE A 214 4.43 0.20 13.85
CA PHE A 214 3.43 -0.83 13.62
C PHE A 214 2.28 -0.32 12.75
N PHE A 215 1.72 0.84 13.09
CA PHE A 215 0.65 1.47 12.31
C PHE A 215 1.06 1.71 10.85
N VAL A 216 2.25 2.28 10.63
CA VAL A 216 2.83 2.49 9.30
C VAL A 216 3.00 1.16 8.56
N SER A 217 3.51 0.12 9.23
CA SER A 217 3.70 -1.20 8.63
C SER A 217 2.38 -1.83 8.17
N VAL A 218 1.31 -1.69 8.95
CA VAL A 218 -0.02 -2.21 8.60
C VAL A 218 -0.60 -1.47 7.39
N ILE A 219 -0.60 -0.13 7.42
CA ILE A 219 -1.15 0.67 6.32
C ILE A 219 -0.35 0.44 5.03
N THR A 220 0.99 0.41 5.12
CA THR A 220 1.83 0.16 3.94
C THR A 220 1.58 -1.24 3.37
N MET A 221 1.42 -2.25 4.21
CA MET A 221 1.12 -3.62 3.77
C MET A 221 -0.21 -3.68 3.01
N ILE A 222 -1.27 -3.11 3.60
CA ILE A 222 -2.60 -3.06 2.95
C ILE A 222 -2.51 -2.31 1.62
N GLY A 223 -1.89 -1.12 1.60
CA GLY A 223 -1.75 -0.32 0.38
C GLY A 223 -0.93 -1.01 -0.71
N THR A 224 0.12 -1.74 -0.34
CA THR A 224 0.94 -2.48 -1.31
C THR A 224 0.20 -3.68 -1.90
N PHE A 225 -0.63 -4.39 -1.12
CA PHE A 225 -1.50 -5.43 -1.67
C PHE A 225 -2.57 -4.88 -2.62
N GLN A 226 -2.92 -3.61 -2.50
CA GLN A 226 -3.88 -2.91 -3.35
C GLN A 226 -3.23 -2.08 -4.46
N ILE A 227 -1.93 -2.29 -4.75
CA ILE A 227 -1.24 -1.56 -5.81
C ILE A 227 -1.92 -1.78 -7.16
N PHE A 228 -2.37 -0.68 -7.77
CA PHE A 228 -3.04 -0.65 -9.07
C PHE A 228 -2.50 0.46 -9.96
N ASP A 229 -2.63 1.71 -9.54
CA ASP A 229 -2.39 2.90 -10.37
C ASP A 229 -1.00 2.91 -11.01
N LEU A 230 0.05 2.59 -10.25
CA LEU A 230 1.41 2.60 -10.76
C LEU A 230 1.60 1.58 -11.88
N ILE A 231 1.12 0.34 -11.69
CA ILE A 231 1.29 -0.71 -12.69
C ILE A 231 0.45 -0.38 -13.93
N PHE A 232 -0.82 -0.03 -13.73
CA PHE A 232 -1.77 0.24 -14.80
C PHE A 232 -1.34 1.42 -15.69
N LEU A 233 -0.74 2.46 -15.10
CA LEU A 233 -0.35 3.67 -15.83
C LEU A 233 1.08 3.60 -16.39
N MET A 234 1.99 2.87 -15.72
CA MET A 234 3.37 2.75 -16.17
C MET A 234 3.53 1.72 -17.28
N ILE A 235 2.81 0.60 -17.22
CA ILE A 235 3.00 -0.52 -18.13
C ILE A 235 1.76 -0.68 -19.00
N ARG A 236 1.95 -0.90 -20.28
CA ARG A 236 0.85 -1.19 -21.20
C ARG A 236 0.44 -2.65 -21.06
N ALA A 237 -0.86 -2.91 -20.98
CA ALA A 237 -1.42 -4.25 -20.82
C ALA A 237 -1.07 -5.22 -21.97
N ASP A 238 -0.77 -4.70 -23.18
CA ASP A 238 -0.39 -5.46 -24.34
C ASP A 238 1.10 -5.87 -24.38
N THR A 239 1.88 -5.52 -23.36
CA THR A 239 3.32 -5.84 -23.31
C THR A 239 3.59 -7.09 -22.46
N VAL A 240 4.64 -7.83 -22.82
CA VAL A 240 5.12 -8.98 -22.04
C VAL A 240 5.48 -8.56 -20.61
N GLY A 241 6.06 -7.38 -20.43
CA GLY A 241 6.39 -6.83 -19.12
C GLY A 241 5.19 -6.74 -18.18
N TYR A 242 3.98 -6.47 -18.69
CA TYR A 242 2.76 -6.40 -17.88
C TYR A 242 2.46 -7.72 -17.16
N GLN A 243 2.58 -8.85 -17.87
CA GLN A 243 2.34 -10.18 -17.28
C GLN A 243 3.31 -10.51 -16.15
N PHE A 244 4.51 -9.92 -16.16
CA PHE A 244 5.54 -10.14 -15.14
C PHE A 244 5.54 -9.11 -14.01
N ALA A 245 4.76 -8.06 -14.12
CA ALA A 245 4.67 -6.98 -13.12
C ALA A 245 3.26 -6.79 -12.55
N ASN A 246 2.23 -7.38 -13.17
CA ASN A 246 0.84 -7.22 -12.73
C ASN A 246 0.66 -7.64 -11.27
N SER A 247 -0.28 -6.97 -10.59
CA SER A 247 -0.71 -7.31 -9.24
C SER A 247 -2.06 -8.04 -9.26
N LEU A 248 -2.49 -8.56 -8.11
CA LEU A 248 -3.83 -9.12 -7.96
C LEU A 248 -4.93 -8.11 -8.35
N VAL A 249 -4.73 -6.83 -8.02
CA VAL A 249 -5.74 -5.79 -8.31
C VAL A 249 -5.75 -5.41 -9.78
N THR A 250 -4.59 -5.36 -10.46
CA THR A 250 -4.55 -5.16 -11.92
C THR A 250 -5.15 -6.34 -12.66
N TYR A 251 -4.91 -7.55 -12.20
CA TYR A 251 -5.51 -8.76 -12.78
C TYR A 251 -7.03 -8.80 -12.55
N PHE A 252 -7.48 -8.49 -11.33
CA PHE A 252 -8.91 -8.31 -11.04
C PHE A 252 -9.57 -7.31 -12.01
N TYR A 253 -8.95 -6.15 -12.21
CA TYR A 253 -9.47 -5.12 -13.10
C TYR A 253 -9.58 -5.62 -14.54
N GLU A 254 -8.57 -6.29 -15.03
CA GLU A 254 -8.55 -6.88 -16.37
C GLU A 254 -9.70 -7.88 -16.56
N GLN A 255 -9.85 -8.82 -15.63
CA GLN A 255 -10.91 -9.84 -15.70
C GLN A 255 -12.31 -9.25 -15.57
N ALA A 256 -12.53 -8.40 -14.56
CA ALA A 256 -13.86 -7.89 -14.25
C ALA A 256 -14.35 -6.82 -15.22
N PHE A 257 -13.45 -5.92 -15.68
CA PHE A 257 -13.84 -4.72 -16.43
C PHE A 257 -13.40 -4.76 -17.89
N SER A 258 -12.21 -5.28 -18.21
CA SER A 258 -11.75 -5.33 -19.60
C SER A 258 -12.33 -6.53 -20.35
N LEU A 259 -12.38 -7.70 -19.71
CA LEU A 259 -12.91 -8.93 -20.30
C LEU A 259 -14.37 -9.19 -19.95
N GLY A 260 -14.94 -8.45 -18.99
CA GLY A 260 -16.32 -8.58 -18.59
C GLY A 260 -16.66 -9.81 -17.74
N LEU A 261 -15.66 -10.59 -17.33
CA LEU A 261 -15.79 -11.79 -16.50
C LEU A 261 -16.00 -11.41 -15.02
N ARG A 262 -17.13 -10.77 -14.73
CA ARG A 262 -17.42 -10.15 -13.43
C ARG A 262 -17.42 -11.15 -12.28
N GLY A 263 -17.97 -12.35 -12.49
CA GLY A 263 -17.99 -13.40 -11.46
C GLY A 263 -16.60 -13.89 -11.10
N TYR A 264 -15.77 -14.13 -12.11
CA TYR A 264 -14.37 -14.51 -11.93
C TYR A 264 -13.55 -13.41 -11.27
N GLY A 265 -13.71 -12.14 -11.72
CA GLY A 265 -13.09 -11.00 -11.08
C GLY A 265 -13.52 -10.85 -9.61
N ALA A 266 -14.80 -11.06 -9.31
CA ALA A 266 -15.29 -11.06 -7.92
C ALA A 266 -14.60 -12.12 -7.06
N ALA A 267 -14.33 -13.32 -7.60
CA ALA A 267 -13.58 -14.36 -6.90
C ALA A 267 -12.13 -13.92 -6.60
N ILE A 268 -11.45 -13.28 -7.55
CA ILE A 268 -10.11 -12.70 -7.35
C ILE A 268 -10.13 -11.69 -6.19
N SER A 269 -11.13 -10.80 -6.18
CA SER A 269 -11.23 -9.76 -5.14
C SER A 269 -11.52 -10.34 -3.76
N VAL A 270 -12.36 -11.39 -3.66
CA VAL A 270 -12.64 -12.09 -2.40
C VAL A 270 -11.38 -12.79 -1.87
N VAL A 271 -10.62 -13.47 -2.73
CA VAL A 271 -9.35 -14.08 -2.33
C VAL A 271 -8.35 -13.03 -1.88
N SER A 272 -8.24 -11.91 -2.60
CA SER A 272 -7.37 -10.78 -2.21
C SER A 272 -7.75 -10.22 -0.84
N LEU A 273 -9.05 -10.05 -0.56
CA LEU A 273 -9.55 -9.63 0.74
C LEU A 273 -9.14 -10.59 1.86
N ILE A 274 -9.33 -11.91 1.65
CA ILE A 274 -8.96 -12.94 2.62
C ILE A 274 -7.46 -12.90 2.92
N LEU A 275 -6.63 -12.73 1.89
CA LEU A 275 -5.18 -12.64 2.03
C LEU A 275 -4.77 -11.40 2.84
N ILE A 276 -5.32 -10.22 2.51
CA ILE A 276 -5.05 -8.97 3.25
C ILE A 276 -5.49 -9.12 4.70
N PHE A 277 -6.66 -9.68 4.95
CA PHE A 277 -7.17 -9.90 6.30
C PHE A 277 -6.27 -10.86 7.09
N ALA A 278 -5.86 -11.98 6.49
CA ALA A 278 -4.99 -12.97 7.12
C ALA A 278 -3.62 -12.36 7.49
N ILE A 279 -2.99 -11.63 6.58
CA ILE A 279 -1.70 -10.97 6.81
C ILE A 279 -1.84 -9.91 7.90
N THR A 280 -2.89 -9.10 7.84
CA THR A 280 -3.16 -8.08 8.87
C THR A 280 -3.40 -8.73 10.23
N ALA A 281 -4.15 -9.82 10.31
CA ALA A 281 -4.35 -10.56 11.56
C ALA A 281 -3.03 -11.13 12.12
N VAL A 282 -2.13 -11.60 11.26
CA VAL A 282 -0.78 -12.02 11.66
C VAL A 282 0.03 -10.84 12.20
N GLN A 283 0.01 -9.67 11.53
CA GLN A 283 0.68 -8.46 12.01
C GLN A 283 0.17 -8.06 13.40
N PHE A 284 -1.15 -8.07 13.64
CA PHE A 284 -1.75 -7.78 14.95
C PHE A 284 -1.41 -8.83 16.03
N ARG A 285 -1.12 -10.05 15.64
CA ARG A 285 -0.67 -11.08 16.57
C ARG A 285 0.80 -10.90 16.96
N VAL A 286 1.63 -10.59 15.99
CA VAL A 286 3.08 -10.40 16.17
C VAL A 286 3.40 -9.11 16.92
N GLN A 287 2.61 -8.03 16.76
CA GLN A 287 2.82 -6.74 17.44
C GLN A 287 2.96 -6.88 18.96
N LYS A 288 2.19 -7.79 19.58
CA LYS A 288 2.19 -7.99 21.03
C LYS A 288 3.57 -8.35 21.61
N ARG A 289 4.55 -8.71 20.75
CA ARG A 289 5.89 -9.12 21.17
C ARG A 289 6.93 -8.01 21.13
N TRP A 290 6.65 -6.93 20.39
CA TRP A 290 7.67 -5.90 20.11
C TRP A 290 7.16 -4.45 20.19
N VAL A 291 5.86 -4.24 20.22
CA VAL A 291 5.29 -2.89 20.32
C VAL A 291 5.12 -2.51 21.79
N ASN A 292 5.72 -1.38 22.15
CA ASN A 292 5.63 -0.80 23.49
C ASN A 292 4.59 0.31 23.46
N TYR A 293 3.55 0.19 24.29
CA TYR A 293 2.47 1.19 24.40
C TYR A 293 2.57 2.04 25.68
N ASP A 294 3.57 1.77 26.52
CA ASP A 294 3.80 2.45 27.81
C ASP A 294 4.75 3.64 27.69
#